data_fd61951f6ab46240df48b7307c0dc400
#
_entry.id   fd61951f6ab46240df48b7307c0dc400
#
_cell.length_a   1.000
_cell.length_b   1.000
_cell.length_c   1.000
_cell.angle_alpha   90.00
_cell.angle_beta   90.00
_cell.angle_gamma   90.00
#
_symmetry.space_group_name_H-M   'P 1'
#
loop_
_entity.id
_entity.type
_entity.pdbx_description
1 polymer ?
#
loop_
_entity_poly.entity_id
_entity_poly.type
_entity_poly.pdbx_seq_one_letter_code
_entity_poly.pdbx_strand_id
1 'polypeptide(L)'
;MQSPKARICAEKCYNRTNESKGKTMQPNVSLWQIVRGTVRTMRPHQWIKNVFIFGALAFSEEHLWRDTGSILTVIAGFFIFCAAASSIYLLNDVVDVDKDRAHPRKRHRPIAAGIVPIPLAQFMAFVMLVVALVGAWLVDGDLDFMWIILTYLVVQGVLYSYILKNIVILDIFTIAAGFVLRAIAGALVLDIGITPWLLLCMGLLAIFLGLGKRRAELVLLTDGAASHRKILQEYSIEMIDQMLSIVTAATIIAYTLFTFTSRTMPLEPYPVMMVTVPIVIYAIFRYLYLIHRQSGGGSPEELVLKDIPLAASILTWGLTVLVLLIRFRP
;
A
#
# COMPACT_ATOMS: atom_id res chain seq x y z
N MET A 1 43.94 -27.98 44.20
CA MET A 1 43.28 -27.05 45.12
C MET A 1 43.60 -25.64 44.70
N GLN A 2 42.70 -24.93 44.02
CA GLN A 2 42.92 -23.53 43.64
C GLN A 2 42.67 -22.62 44.87
N SER A 3 43.54 -21.65 45.08
CA SER A 3 43.47 -20.79 46.25
C SER A 3 42.18 -19.91 46.29
N PRO A 4 41.61 -19.63 47.46
CA PRO A 4 40.38 -18.82 47.58
C PRO A 4 40.47 -17.44 46.92
N LYS A 5 41.66 -16.85 46.82
CA LYS A 5 41.91 -15.54 46.16
C LYS A 5 41.71 -15.59 44.65
N ALA A 6 41.96 -16.71 43.99
CA ALA A 6 41.76 -16.89 42.55
C ALA A 6 40.27 -16.96 42.16
N ARG A 7 39.43 -17.54 43.00
CA ARG A 7 37.97 -17.56 42.80
C ARG A 7 37.33 -16.17 42.92
N ILE A 8 37.72 -15.38 43.91
CA ILE A 8 37.18 -14.03 44.11
C ILE A 8 37.58 -13.11 42.97
N CYS A 9 38.79 -13.28 42.40
CA CYS A 9 39.24 -12.49 41.24
C CYS A 9 38.48 -12.84 39.97
N ALA A 10 38.20 -14.14 39.74
CA ALA A 10 37.41 -14.63 38.59
C ALA A 10 35.96 -14.17 38.65
N GLU A 11 35.36 -14.19 39.84
CA GLU A 11 33.96 -13.74 40.04
C GLU A 11 33.82 -12.22 39.87
N LYS A 12 34.78 -11.44 40.34
CA LYS A 12 34.83 -9.99 40.12
C LYS A 12 35.07 -9.61 38.65
N CYS A 13 35.89 -10.38 37.94
CA CYS A 13 36.07 -10.20 36.47
C CYS A 13 34.80 -10.58 35.71
N TYR A 14 34.13 -11.70 36.07
CA TYR A 14 32.89 -12.14 35.43
C TYR A 14 31.76 -11.13 35.65
N ASN A 15 31.61 -10.60 36.84
CA ASN A 15 30.60 -9.60 37.15
C ASN A 15 30.89 -8.24 36.48
N ARG A 16 32.15 -7.81 36.41
CA ARG A 16 32.53 -6.59 35.64
C ARG A 16 32.28 -6.72 34.14
N THR A 17 32.50 -7.90 33.55
CA THR A 17 32.18 -8.15 32.14
C THR A 17 30.69 -8.23 31.87
N ASN A 18 29.88 -8.64 32.82
CA ASN A 18 28.42 -8.63 32.71
C ASN A 18 27.80 -7.25 32.97
N GLU A 19 28.35 -6.45 33.88
CA GLU A 19 27.93 -5.04 34.08
C GLU A 19 28.28 -4.15 32.88
N SER A 20 29.39 -4.43 32.18
CA SER A 20 29.74 -3.69 30.96
C SER A 20 28.89 -4.10 29.74
N LYS A 21 28.33 -5.30 29.71
CA LYS A 21 27.38 -5.76 28.67
C LYS A 21 25.96 -5.22 28.86
N GLY A 22 25.59 -4.73 30.05
CA GLY A 22 24.27 -4.18 30.34
C GLY A 22 24.08 -2.69 30.00
N LYS A 23 25.15 -1.95 29.73
CA LYS A 23 25.05 -0.59 29.20
C LYS A 23 25.24 -0.61 27.67
N THR A 24 24.20 -1.00 26.95
CA THR A 24 24.08 -0.55 25.57
C THR A 24 24.09 0.98 25.59
N MET A 25 25.18 1.59 25.14
CA MET A 25 25.20 3.02 24.84
C MET A 25 24.05 3.29 23.89
N GLN A 26 22.96 3.87 24.42
CA GLN A 26 21.93 4.44 23.55
C GLN A 26 22.66 5.55 22.77
N PRO A 27 22.69 5.49 21.43
CA PRO A 27 23.26 6.58 20.68
C PRO A 27 22.53 7.86 21.12
N ASN A 28 23.25 8.97 21.29
CA ASN A 28 22.66 10.28 21.57
C ASN A 28 21.81 10.66 20.35
N VAL A 29 20.57 10.16 20.29
CA VAL A 29 19.64 10.41 19.18
C VAL A 29 19.07 11.79 19.39
N SER A 30 19.32 12.71 18.46
CA SER A 30 18.76 14.06 18.52
C SER A 30 17.23 14.01 18.34
N LEU A 31 16.53 14.99 18.94
CA LEU A 31 15.07 15.11 18.79
C LEU A 31 14.66 15.14 17.30
N TRP A 32 15.44 15.80 16.46
CA TRP A 32 15.23 15.84 15.02
C TRP A 32 15.31 14.47 14.35
N GLN A 33 16.24 13.61 14.78
CA GLN A 33 16.35 12.24 14.28
C GLN A 33 15.14 11.39 14.69
N ILE A 34 14.61 11.58 15.91
CA ILE A 34 13.39 10.91 16.38
C ILE A 34 12.19 11.34 15.53
N VAL A 35 11.97 12.64 15.34
CA VAL A 35 10.87 13.16 14.53
C VAL A 35 10.96 12.64 13.09
N ARG A 36 12.13 12.79 12.45
CA ARG A 36 12.35 12.27 11.10
C ARG A 36 12.16 10.75 11.02
N GLY A 37 12.62 10.02 12.02
CA GLY A 37 12.45 8.57 12.13
C GLY A 37 10.97 8.18 12.24
N THR A 38 10.21 8.87 13.07
CA THR A 38 8.75 8.64 13.23
C THR A 38 8.01 8.89 11.92
N VAL A 39 8.25 10.03 11.25
CA VAL A 39 7.66 10.31 9.93
C VAL A 39 8.04 9.25 8.90
N ARG A 40 9.32 8.82 8.89
CA ARG A 40 9.76 7.75 7.99
C ARG A 40 9.05 6.42 8.25
N THR A 41 8.73 6.12 9.52
CA THR A 41 7.99 4.89 9.89
C THR A 41 6.53 4.96 9.46
N MET A 42 5.90 6.13 9.42
CA MET A 42 4.56 6.35 8.85
C MET A 42 4.50 6.08 7.33
N ARG A 43 5.65 5.98 6.67
CA ARG A 43 5.80 5.67 5.24
C ARG A 43 5.03 6.60 4.29
N PRO A 44 5.29 7.93 4.26
CA PRO A 44 4.58 8.87 3.38
C PRO A 44 4.64 8.50 1.90
N HIS A 45 5.72 7.83 1.44
CA HIS A 45 5.84 7.33 0.08
C HIS A 45 4.77 6.28 -0.28
N GLN A 46 4.14 5.63 0.71
CA GLN A 46 3.03 4.69 0.49
C GLN A 46 1.66 5.39 0.43
N TRP A 47 1.59 6.68 0.81
CA TRP A 47 0.34 7.45 0.77
C TRP A 47 -0.19 7.62 -0.66
N ILE A 48 0.67 7.51 -1.67
CA ILE A 48 0.26 7.50 -3.08
C ILE A 48 -0.82 6.45 -3.37
N LYS A 49 -0.86 5.35 -2.61
CA LYS A 49 -1.89 4.32 -2.74
C LYS A 49 -3.27 4.80 -2.30
N ASN A 50 -3.35 5.84 -1.50
CA ASN A 50 -4.61 6.41 -1.04
C ASN A 50 -5.22 7.37 -2.07
N VAL A 51 -4.49 7.71 -3.16
CA VAL A 51 -5.01 8.51 -4.29
C VAL A 51 -6.24 7.86 -4.93
N PHE A 52 -6.42 6.54 -4.80
CA PHE A 52 -7.61 5.84 -5.27
C PHE A 52 -8.93 6.34 -4.63
N ILE A 53 -8.88 7.05 -3.50
CA ILE A 53 -10.04 7.74 -2.90
C ILE A 53 -10.62 8.79 -3.86
N PHE A 54 -9.76 9.47 -4.64
CA PHE A 54 -10.20 10.46 -5.62
C PHE A 54 -10.90 9.85 -6.84
N GLY A 55 -10.88 8.53 -7.00
CA GLY A 55 -11.55 7.85 -8.10
C GLY A 55 -13.06 8.12 -8.13
N ALA A 56 -13.70 8.16 -6.97
CA ALA A 56 -15.13 8.49 -6.86
C ALA A 56 -15.41 9.93 -7.30
N LEU A 57 -14.60 10.91 -6.89
CA LEU A 57 -14.71 12.30 -7.31
C LEU A 57 -14.56 12.44 -8.84
N ALA A 58 -13.58 11.75 -9.43
CA ALA A 58 -13.31 11.82 -10.87
C ALA A 58 -14.41 11.17 -11.71
N PHE A 59 -15.01 10.08 -11.23
CA PHE A 59 -15.97 9.26 -11.99
C PHE A 59 -17.40 9.30 -11.43
N SER A 60 -17.73 10.28 -10.56
CA SER A 60 -19.12 10.53 -10.10
C SER A 60 -19.99 11.05 -11.25
N GLU A 61 -21.30 10.81 -11.22
CA GLU A 61 -22.25 11.39 -12.18
C GLU A 61 -22.58 12.86 -11.87
N GLU A 62 -22.32 13.32 -10.64
CA GLU A 62 -22.80 14.58 -10.07
C GLU A 62 -21.88 15.80 -10.28
N HIS A 63 -20.83 15.69 -11.11
CA HIS A 63 -19.88 16.79 -11.39
C HIS A 63 -19.17 17.39 -10.16
N LEU A 64 -19.03 16.62 -9.09
CA LEU A 64 -18.48 17.06 -7.79
C LEU A 64 -17.06 17.62 -7.86
N TRP A 65 -16.32 17.33 -8.93
CA TRP A 65 -14.97 17.86 -9.15
C TRP A 65 -14.97 19.41 -9.37
N ARG A 66 -16.13 20.04 -9.59
CA ARG A 66 -16.31 21.50 -9.65
C ARG A 66 -16.72 22.11 -8.31
N ASP A 67 -17.23 21.32 -7.39
CA ASP A 67 -17.62 21.79 -6.08
C ASP A 67 -16.42 21.80 -5.13
N THR A 68 -16.07 22.98 -4.64
CA THR A 68 -14.95 23.17 -3.72
C THR A 68 -15.17 22.40 -2.41
N GLY A 69 -16.43 22.29 -1.95
CA GLY A 69 -16.77 21.53 -0.75
C GLY A 69 -16.41 20.06 -0.90
N SER A 70 -16.86 19.42 -1.98
CA SER A 70 -16.58 18.01 -2.30
C SER A 70 -15.09 17.75 -2.47
N ILE A 71 -14.36 18.68 -3.12
CA ILE A 71 -12.90 18.57 -3.25
C ILE A 71 -12.22 18.57 -1.88
N LEU A 72 -12.59 19.51 -0.99
CA LEU A 72 -12.02 19.58 0.35
C LEU A 72 -12.37 18.36 1.20
N THR A 73 -13.59 17.85 1.08
CA THR A 73 -14.06 16.64 1.77
C THR A 73 -13.23 15.41 1.36
N VAL A 74 -13.01 15.21 0.05
CA VAL A 74 -12.16 14.10 -0.43
C VAL A 74 -10.69 14.25 0.00
N ILE A 75 -10.16 15.48 -0.01
CA ILE A 75 -8.81 15.75 0.50
C ILE A 75 -8.73 15.41 1.99
N ALA A 76 -9.72 15.79 2.80
CA ALA A 76 -9.78 15.40 4.20
C ALA A 76 -9.83 13.88 4.36
N GLY A 77 -10.69 13.19 3.59
CA GLY A 77 -10.78 11.73 3.53
C GLY A 77 -9.45 11.06 3.18
N PHE A 78 -8.71 11.62 2.21
CA PHE A 78 -7.37 11.17 1.86
C PHE A 78 -6.40 11.23 3.05
N PHE A 79 -6.32 12.33 3.78
CA PHE A 79 -5.43 12.45 4.93
C PHE A 79 -5.87 11.58 6.10
N ILE A 80 -7.17 11.41 6.32
CA ILE A 80 -7.74 10.48 7.30
C ILE A 80 -7.29 9.05 6.97
N PHE A 81 -7.38 8.65 5.70
CA PHE A 81 -6.91 7.34 5.26
C PHE A 81 -5.38 7.18 5.36
N CYS A 82 -4.63 8.26 5.16
CA CYS A 82 -3.19 8.28 5.40
C CYS A 82 -2.85 8.05 6.88
N ALA A 83 -3.63 8.63 7.80
CA ALA A 83 -3.47 8.40 9.23
C ALA A 83 -3.79 6.94 9.58
N ALA A 84 -4.89 6.37 9.07
CA ALA A 84 -5.26 4.97 9.27
C ALA A 84 -4.14 4.02 8.77
N ALA A 85 -3.64 4.23 7.56
CA ALA A 85 -2.54 3.44 7.01
C ALA A 85 -1.25 3.57 7.82
N SER A 86 -0.93 4.78 8.29
CA SER A 86 0.27 5.07 9.10
C SER A 86 0.21 4.38 10.46
N SER A 87 -0.97 4.30 11.10
CA SER A 87 -1.15 3.58 12.36
C SER A 87 -0.81 2.09 12.19
N ILE A 88 -1.25 1.45 11.10
CA ILE A 88 -0.92 0.07 10.77
C ILE A 88 0.59 -0.12 10.60
N TYR A 89 1.28 0.78 9.88
CA TYR A 89 2.72 0.65 9.66
C TYR A 89 3.51 0.80 10.96
N LEU A 90 3.15 1.75 11.82
CA LEU A 90 3.76 1.94 13.13
C LEU A 90 3.60 0.69 14.01
N LEU A 91 2.37 0.15 14.11
CA LEU A 91 2.09 -1.06 14.88
C LEU A 91 2.85 -2.28 14.33
N ASN A 92 2.85 -2.48 13.02
CA ASN A 92 3.56 -3.59 12.40
C ASN A 92 5.07 -3.53 12.64
N ASP A 93 5.69 -2.35 12.51
CA ASP A 93 7.12 -2.19 12.76
C ASP A 93 7.47 -2.36 14.25
N VAL A 94 6.54 -2.08 15.19
CA VAL A 94 6.69 -2.39 16.62
C VAL A 94 6.61 -3.89 16.87
N VAL A 95 5.60 -4.57 16.32
CA VAL A 95 5.39 -6.02 16.51
C VAL A 95 6.53 -6.84 15.90
N ASP A 96 7.03 -6.42 14.76
CA ASP A 96 8.10 -7.14 14.04
C ASP A 96 9.52 -6.69 14.45
N VAL A 97 9.70 -5.88 15.50
CA VAL A 97 10.99 -5.25 15.86
C VAL A 97 12.15 -6.25 15.98
N ASP A 98 11.96 -7.38 16.64
CA ASP A 98 13.02 -8.37 16.84
C ASP A 98 13.36 -9.12 15.56
N LYS A 99 12.36 -9.42 14.72
CA LYS A 99 12.57 -10.00 13.38
C LYS A 99 13.29 -9.01 12.45
N ASP A 100 12.92 -7.73 12.52
CA ASP A 100 13.52 -6.68 11.73
C ASP A 100 14.98 -6.42 12.12
N ARG A 101 15.34 -6.51 13.40
CA ARG A 101 16.72 -6.45 13.89
C ARG A 101 17.60 -7.56 13.34
N ALA A 102 17.05 -8.76 13.22
CA ALA A 102 17.76 -9.91 12.66
C ALA A 102 17.91 -9.87 11.13
N HIS A 103 17.12 -9.02 10.44
CA HIS A 103 17.07 -9.00 8.98
C HIS A 103 18.10 -8.03 8.36
N PRO A 104 18.90 -8.41 7.33
CA PRO A 104 19.98 -7.60 6.79
C PRO A 104 19.59 -6.19 6.33
N ARG A 105 18.44 -6.03 5.68
CA ARG A 105 17.94 -4.73 5.18
C ARG A 105 17.02 -4.03 6.18
N LYS A 106 16.13 -4.78 6.87
CA LYS A 106 15.10 -4.18 7.74
C LYS A 106 15.64 -3.69 9.06
N ARG A 107 16.81 -4.16 9.52
CA ARG A 107 17.51 -3.65 10.72
C ARG A 107 17.77 -2.13 10.71
N HIS A 108 17.71 -1.50 9.52
CA HIS A 108 17.85 -0.07 9.34
C HIS A 108 16.54 0.72 9.46
N ARG A 109 15.41 0.03 9.73
CA ARG A 109 14.14 0.71 10.04
C ARG A 109 14.27 1.49 11.36
N PRO A 110 13.67 2.69 11.47
CA PRO A 110 13.91 3.57 12.61
C PRO A 110 13.65 2.95 14.00
N ILE A 111 12.59 2.11 14.12
CA ILE A 111 12.27 1.41 15.37
C ILE A 111 13.27 0.26 15.62
N ALA A 112 13.56 -0.55 14.62
CA ALA A 112 14.51 -1.65 14.75
C ALA A 112 15.94 -1.16 15.07
N ALA A 113 16.34 -0.03 14.46
CA ALA A 113 17.62 0.65 14.69
C ALA A 113 17.69 1.38 16.04
N GLY A 114 16.61 1.46 16.83
CA GLY A 114 16.57 2.14 18.10
C GLY A 114 16.51 3.68 18.02
N ILE A 115 16.31 4.25 16.82
CA ILE A 115 16.17 5.70 16.62
C ILE A 115 14.83 6.19 17.20
N VAL A 116 13.74 5.42 16.97
CA VAL A 116 12.42 5.72 17.51
C VAL A 116 12.13 4.75 18.66
N PRO A 117 11.94 5.27 19.88
CA PRO A 117 11.56 4.42 21.02
C PRO A 117 10.23 3.71 20.80
N ILE A 118 10.14 2.44 21.19
CA ILE A 118 8.90 1.64 21.05
C ILE A 118 7.69 2.33 21.70
N PRO A 119 7.75 2.87 22.94
CA PRO A 119 6.60 3.54 23.55
C PRO A 119 6.13 4.75 22.73
N LEU A 120 7.07 5.52 22.15
CA LEU A 120 6.71 6.64 21.29
C LEU A 120 6.02 6.17 20.00
N ALA A 121 6.51 5.09 19.39
CA ALA A 121 5.89 4.52 18.20
C ALA A 121 4.47 4.01 18.48
N GLN A 122 4.25 3.36 19.62
CA GLN A 122 2.93 2.91 20.08
C GLN A 122 1.98 4.08 20.34
N PHE A 123 2.47 5.13 21.02
CA PHE A 123 1.69 6.34 21.27
C PHE A 123 1.32 7.03 19.95
N MET A 124 2.25 7.17 19.02
CA MET A 124 1.98 7.77 17.71
C MET A 124 1.02 6.91 16.87
N ALA A 125 1.11 5.58 16.94
CA ALA A 125 0.15 4.68 16.30
C ALA A 125 -1.27 4.88 16.85
N PHE A 126 -1.40 5.00 18.17
CA PHE A 126 -2.68 5.29 18.81
C PHE A 126 -3.22 6.66 18.41
N VAL A 127 -2.38 7.70 18.42
CA VAL A 127 -2.78 9.05 17.95
C VAL A 127 -3.28 9.02 16.50
N MET A 128 -2.55 8.34 15.59
CA MET A 128 -2.96 8.22 14.20
C MET A 128 -4.28 7.43 14.04
N LEU A 129 -4.50 6.40 14.86
CA LEU A 129 -5.75 5.64 14.90
C LEU A 129 -6.91 6.54 15.34
N VAL A 130 -6.74 7.29 16.42
CA VAL A 130 -7.77 8.22 16.94
C VAL A 130 -8.07 9.31 15.91
N VAL A 131 -7.04 9.91 15.31
CA VAL A 131 -7.20 10.91 14.25
C VAL A 131 -7.98 10.34 13.06
N ALA A 132 -7.72 9.09 12.68
CA ALA A 132 -8.44 8.45 11.57
C ALA A 132 -9.92 8.23 11.91
N LEU A 133 -10.23 7.69 13.08
CA LEU A 133 -11.62 7.37 13.46
C LEU A 133 -12.45 8.64 13.79
N VAL A 134 -11.87 9.55 14.57
CA VAL A 134 -12.54 10.82 14.92
C VAL A 134 -12.67 11.70 13.68
N GLY A 135 -11.62 11.78 12.85
CA GLY A 135 -11.67 12.53 11.60
C GLY A 135 -12.73 11.98 10.63
N ALA A 136 -12.85 10.65 10.53
CA ALA A 136 -13.87 10.03 9.70
C ALA A 136 -15.29 10.36 10.19
N TRP A 137 -15.51 10.29 11.48
CA TRP A 137 -16.78 10.67 12.09
C TRP A 137 -17.14 12.15 11.88
N LEU A 138 -16.17 13.04 11.97
CA LEU A 138 -16.39 14.49 11.82
C LEU A 138 -16.68 14.90 10.36
N VAL A 139 -16.17 14.15 9.39
CA VAL A 139 -16.30 14.49 7.96
C VAL A 139 -17.60 13.97 7.38
N ASP A 140 -18.02 12.76 7.76
CA ASP A 140 -19.16 12.08 7.14
C ASP A 140 -20.48 12.32 7.89
N GLY A 141 -20.45 12.38 9.22
CA GLY A 141 -21.67 12.51 10.03
C GLY A 141 -22.54 11.24 10.13
N ASP A 142 -22.60 10.43 9.07
CA ASP A 142 -23.45 9.23 8.98
C ASP A 142 -22.76 7.92 9.40
N LEU A 143 -21.51 7.98 9.82
CA LEU A 143 -20.68 6.86 10.26
C LEU A 143 -20.24 5.87 9.17
N ASP A 144 -20.71 5.95 7.94
CA ASP A 144 -20.38 5.01 6.87
C ASP A 144 -18.91 5.08 6.49
N PHE A 145 -18.37 6.28 6.40
CA PHE A 145 -16.93 6.48 6.18
C PHE A 145 -16.10 5.99 7.37
N MET A 146 -16.59 6.12 8.60
CA MET A 146 -15.91 5.56 9.77
C MET A 146 -15.91 4.03 9.73
N TRP A 147 -17.02 3.38 9.33
CA TRP A 147 -17.09 1.93 9.20
C TRP A 147 -16.15 1.38 8.13
N ILE A 148 -15.98 2.07 7.01
CA ILE A 148 -15.02 1.64 5.97
C ILE A 148 -13.57 1.78 6.46
N ILE A 149 -13.24 2.84 7.19
CA ILE A 149 -11.93 3.00 7.85
C ILE A 149 -11.69 1.86 8.85
N LEU A 150 -12.66 1.54 9.68
CA LEU A 150 -12.57 0.43 10.64
C LEU A 150 -12.38 -0.92 9.91
N THR A 151 -13.15 -1.16 8.86
CA THR A 151 -13.01 -2.36 8.01
C THR A 151 -11.61 -2.45 7.42
N TYR A 152 -11.07 -1.34 6.91
CA TYR A 152 -9.71 -1.29 6.39
C TYR A 152 -8.67 -1.60 7.49
N LEU A 153 -8.81 -1.04 8.69
CA LEU A 153 -7.93 -1.31 9.83
C LEU A 153 -7.97 -2.78 10.24
N VAL A 154 -9.14 -3.40 10.27
CA VAL A 154 -9.29 -4.82 10.60
C VAL A 154 -8.70 -5.70 9.49
N VAL A 155 -9.06 -5.46 8.23
CA VAL A 155 -8.62 -6.31 7.10
C VAL A 155 -7.12 -6.19 6.86
N GLN A 156 -6.59 -4.97 6.80
CA GLN A 156 -5.17 -4.74 6.48
C GLN A 156 -4.26 -4.75 7.72
N GLY A 157 -4.75 -4.23 8.84
CA GLY A 157 -3.97 -4.14 10.07
C GLY A 157 -3.93 -5.46 10.84
N VAL A 158 -5.06 -6.16 10.96
CA VAL A 158 -5.16 -7.38 11.75
C VAL A 158 -5.13 -8.62 10.87
N LEU A 159 -6.15 -8.82 10.02
CA LEU A 159 -6.30 -10.08 9.27
C LEU A 159 -5.13 -10.33 8.32
N TYR A 160 -4.71 -9.33 7.54
CA TYR A 160 -3.56 -9.46 6.65
C TYR A 160 -2.27 -9.66 7.43
N SER A 161 -2.02 -8.84 8.44
CA SER A 161 -0.74 -8.86 9.16
C SER A 161 -0.46 -10.15 9.90
N TYR A 162 -1.50 -10.83 10.39
CA TYR A 162 -1.33 -12.05 11.20
C TYR A 162 -1.72 -13.34 10.49
N ILE A 163 -2.72 -13.32 9.60
CA ILE A 163 -3.33 -14.53 9.04
C ILE A 163 -3.15 -14.57 7.52
N LEU A 164 -3.79 -13.64 6.79
CA LEU A 164 -4.03 -13.78 5.34
C LEU A 164 -2.76 -13.69 4.50
N LYS A 165 -1.73 -12.98 4.97
CA LYS A 165 -0.42 -12.92 4.27
C LYS A 165 0.31 -14.26 4.17
N ASN A 166 -0.13 -15.29 4.93
CA ASN A 166 0.46 -16.63 4.95
C ASN A 166 -0.40 -17.65 4.21
N ILE A 167 -1.53 -17.26 3.60
CA ILE A 167 -2.43 -18.13 2.86
C ILE A 167 -2.32 -17.77 1.38
N VAL A 168 -1.99 -18.79 0.57
CA VAL A 168 -1.83 -18.67 -0.89
C VAL A 168 -3.07 -18.06 -1.52
N ILE A 169 -2.87 -17.17 -2.47
CA ILE A 169 -3.92 -16.42 -3.18
C ILE A 169 -4.57 -15.35 -2.29
N LEU A 170 -4.95 -15.66 -1.04
CA LEU A 170 -5.58 -14.70 -0.14
C LEU A 170 -4.66 -13.51 0.20
N ASP A 171 -3.35 -13.71 0.18
CA ASP A 171 -2.37 -12.62 0.37
C ASP A 171 -2.50 -11.55 -0.74
N ILE A 172 -2.74 -11.97 -1.99
CA ILE A 172 -2.94 -11.06 -3.13
C ILE A 172 -4.33 -10.42 -3.08
N PHE A 173 -5.37 -11.25 -2.84
CA PHE A 173 -6.75 -10.76 -2.75
C PHE A 173 -6.95 -9.75 -1.62
N THR A 174 -6.27 -9.94 -0.49
CA THR A 174 -6.36 -8.98 0.63
C THR A 174 -5.69 -7.64 0.29
N ILE A 175 -4.57 -7.66 -0.44
CA ILE A 175 -3.96 -6.43 -0.95
C ILE A 175 -4.93 -5.72 -1.90
N ALA A 176 -5.56 -6.45 -2.82
CA ALA A 176 -6.56 -5.91 -3.75
C ALA A 176 -7.78 -5.33 -3.02
N ALA A 177 -8.30 -6.02 -2.01
CA ALA A 177 -9.37 -5.53 -1.15
C ALA A 177 -9.01 -4.18 -0.52
N GLY A 178 -7.75 -3.97 -0.12
CA GLY A 178 -7.28 -2.68 0.38
C GLY A 178 -7.41 -1.55 -0.63
N PHE A 179 -7.25 -1.79 -1.93
CA PHE A 179 -7.47 -0.79 -2.98
C PHE A 179 -8.96 -0.54 -3.22
N VAL A 180 -9.75 -1.58 -3.24
CA VAL A 180 -11.22 -1.48 -3.38
C VAL A 180 -11.82 -0.70 -2.20
N LEU A 181 -11.40 -0.98 -0.96
CA LEU A 181 -11.85 -0.25 0.23
C LEU A 181 -11.54 1.24 0.15
N ARG A 182 -10.41 1.64 -0.46
CA ARG A 182 -10.09 3.05 -0.70
C ARG A 182 -11.04 3.72 -1.68
N ALA A 183 -11.41 3.01 -2.75
CA ALA A 183 -12.35 3.54 -3.73
C ALA A 183 -13.75 3.70 -3.13
N ILE A 184 -14.21 2.70 -2.37
CA ILE A 184 -15.48 2.76 -1.64
C ILE A 184 -15.45 3.92 -0.63
N ALA A 185 -14.34 4.08 0.10
CA ALA A 185 -14.16 5.18 1.04
C ALA A 185 -14.32 6.56 0.38
N GLY A 186 -13.81 6.71 -0.86
CA GLY A 186 -13.99 7.95 -1.64
C GLY A 186 -15.43 8.21 -2.04
N ALA A 187 -16.21 7.18 -2.30
CA ALA A 187 -17.63 7.31 -2.60
C ALA A 187 -18.44 7.65 -1.34
N LEU A 188 -18.17 6.93 -0.23
CA LEU A 188 -18.89 7.15 1.04
C LEU A 188 -18.64 8.54 1.60
N VAL A 189 -17.39 9.04 1.56
CA VAL A 189 -17.09 10.39 2.09
C VAL A 189 -17.76 11.51 1.29
N LEU A 190 -18.20 11.23 0.07
CA LEU A 190 -18.93 12.17 -0.80
C LEU A 190 -20.43 11.89 -0.85
N ASP A 191 -20.91 10.85 -0.17
CA ASP A 191 -22.28 10.36 -0.21
C ASP A 191 -22.77 10.10 -1.65
N ILE A 192 -21.97 9.43 -2.46
CA ILE A 192 -22.27 9.13 -3.86
C ILE A 192 -22.22 7.65 -4.17
N GLY A 193 -23.00 7.24 -5.17
CA GLY A 193 -22.94 5.90 -5.72
C GLY A 193 -21.62 5.65 -6.48
N ILE A 194 -21.07 4.46 -6.32
CA ILE A 194 -19.92 4.01 -7.12
C ILE A 194 -20.35 2.91 -8.10
N THR A 195 -19.90 3.01 -9.34
CA THR A 195 -20.24 2.01 -10.34
C THR A 195 -19.55 0.68 -10.02
N PRO A 196 -20.28 -0.47 -10.07
CA PRO A 196 -19.66 -1.78 -9.85
C PRO A 196 -18.48 -2.06 -10.77
N TRP A 197 -18.54 -1.57 -12.00
CA TRP A 197 -17.47 -1.71 -12.98
C TRP A 197 -16.17 -1.01 -12.56
N LEU A 198 -16.25 0.16 -11.94
CA LEU A 198 -15.06 0.85 -11.42
C LEU A 198 -14.41 0.04 -10.30
N LEU A 199 -15.19 -0.49 -9.37
CA LEU A 199 -14.68 -1.35 -8.29
C LEU A 199 -14.02 -2.62 -8.84
N LEU A 200 -14.66 -3.25 -9.85
CA LEU A 200 -14.13 -4.43 -10.51
C LEU A 200 -12.79 -4.14 -11.22
N CYS A 201 -12.72 -3.05 -11.98
CA CYS A 201 -11.48 -2.63 -12.65
C CYS A 201 -10.36 -2.40 -11.64
N MET A 202 -10.64 -1.71 -10.54
CA MET A 202 -9.64 -1.43 -9.50
C MET A 202 -9.18 -2.70 -8.78
N GLY A 203 -10.11 -3.60 -8.46
CA GLY A 203 -9.81 -4.89 -7.85
C GLY A 203 -8.95 -5.77 -8.74
N LEU A 204 -9.34 -5.92 -10.02
CA LEU A 204 -8.58 -6.70 -11.00
C LEU A 204 -7.20 -6.11 -11.29
N LEU A 205 -7.10 -4.79 -11.44
CA LEU A 205 -5.80 -4.12 -11.60
C LEU A 205 -4.90 -4.33 -10.36
N ALA A 206 -5.47 -4.27 -9.16
CA ALA A 206 -4.71 -4.52 -7.94
C ALA A 206 -4.23 -5.97 -7.83
N ILE A 207 -5.06 -6.95 -8.23
CA ILE A 207 -4.67 -8.37 -8.32
C ILE A 207 -3.55 -8.54 -9.36
N PHE A 208 -3.69 -7.94 -10.54
CA PHE A 208 -2.69 -7.95 -11.61
C PHE A 208 -1.32 -7.45 -11.13
N LEU A 209 -1.28 -6.28 -10.48
CA LEU A 209 -0.05 -5.71 -9.91
C LEU A 209 0.50 -6.57 -8.76
N GLY A 210 -0.39 -7.16 -7.95
CA GLY A 210 -0.03 -8.08 -6.87
C GLY A 210 0.64 -9.35 -7.39
N LEU A 211 0.09 -9.97 -8.43
CA LEU A 211 0.68 -11.13 -9.12
C LEU A 211 2.03 -10.78 -9.74
N GLY A 212 2.13 -9.64 -10.43
CA GLY A 212 3.40 -9.18 -11.00
C GLY A 212 4.49 -9.02 -9.94
N LYS A 213 4.14 -8.50 -8.76
CA LYS A 213 5.05 -8.42 -7.62
C LYS A 213 5.48 -9.80 -7.12
N ARG A 214 4.55 -10.76 -6.99
CA ARG A 214 4.87 -12.13 -6.56
C ARG A 214 5.79 -12.83 -7.56
N ARG A 215 5.54 -12.63 -8.87
CA ARG A 215 6.42 -13.13 -9.91
C ARG A 215 7.85 -12.63 -9.75
N ALA A 216 8.01 -11.31 -9.59
CA ALA A 216 9.32 -10.70 -9.41
C ALA A 216 10.04 -11.21 -8.14
N GLU A 217 9.30 -11.39 -7.04
CA GLU A 217 9.83 -11.97 -5.81
C GLU A 217 10.32 -13.42 -6.03
N LEU A 218 9.60 -14.25 -6.80
CA LEU A 218 10.00 -15.63 -7.12
C LEU A 218 11.24 -15.70 -8.02
N VAL A 219 11.32 -14.87 -9.05
CA VAL A 219 12.49 -14.80 -9.93
C VAL A 219 13.75 -14.45 -9.13
N LEU A 220 13.67 -13.49 -8.20
CA LEU A 220 14.78 -13.13 -7.31
C LEU A 220 15.16 -14.28 -6.36
N LEU A 221 14.24 -15.21 -6.08
CA LEU A 221 14.51 -16.41 -5.26
C LEU A 221 15.38 -17.43 -5.98
N THR A 222 15.10 -17.70 -7.26
CA THR A 222 15.89 -18.62 -8.08
C THR A 222 17.33 -18.15 -8.23
N ASP A 223 17.58 -16.82 -8.13
CA ASP A 223 18.93 -16.22 -8.20
C ASP A 223 19.68 -16.22 -6.85
N GLY A 224 19.16 -16.91 -5.80
CA GLY A 224 19.89 -17.11 -4.54
C GLY A 224 19.86 -15.94 -3.56
N ALA A 225 19.06 -14.90 -3.79
CA ALA A 225 18.92 -13.75 -2.90
C ALA A 225 17.95 -14.04 -1.74
N ALA A 226 18.46 -14.65 -0.69
CA ALA A 226 17.69 -15.21 0.43
C ALA A 226 17.14 -14.19 1.43
N SER A 227 16.07 -14.44 1.94
CA SER A 227 15.27 -14.30 3.17
C SER A 227 13.78 -14.13 2.83
N HIS A 228 13.07 -15.24 2.83
CA HIS A 228 11.80 -15.33 2.08
C HIS A 228 10.63 -15.62 3.00
N ARG A 229 9.46 -15.06 2.60
CA ARG A 229 8.17 -15.49 3.15
C ARG A 229 7.95 -16.95 2.78
N LYS A 230 7.60 -17.80 3.74
CA LYS A 230 7.31 -19.24 3.51
C LYS A 230 6.29 -19.46 2.39
N ILE A 231 5.31 -18.55 2.27
CA ILE A 231 4.25 -18.63 1.26
C ILE A 231 4.77 -18.62 -0.18
N LEU A 232 5.94 -18.03 -0.45
CA LEU A 232 6.50 -18.01 -1.81
C LEU A 232 6.90 -19.40 -2.32
N GLN A 233 7.11 -20.37 -1.42
CA GLN A 233 7.41 -21.75 -1.77
C GLN A 233 6.20 -22.51 -2.32
N GLU A 234 4.99 -22.01 -2.04
CA GLU A 234 3.73 -22.58 -2.52
C GLU A 234 3.34 -22.08 -3.92
N TYR A 235 4.04 -21.05 -4.45
CA TYR A 235 3.81 -20.52 -5.79
C TYR A 235 4.86 -21.04 -6.76
N SER A 236 4.45 -21.38 -7.99
CA SER A 236 5.37 -21.52 -9.13
C SER A 236 5.23 -20.31 -10.08
N ILE A 237 6.28 -20.06 -10.87
CA ILE A 237 6.27 -18.99 -11.89
C ILE A 237 5.18 -19.28 -12.92
N GLU A 238 5.05 -20.55 -13.35
CA GLU A 238 4.06 -20.99 -14.31
C GLU A 238 2.62 -20.75 -13.82
N MET A 239 2.36 -21.05 -12.54
CA MET A 239 1.04 -20.80 -11.91
C MET A 239 0.73 -19.31 -11.90
N ILE A 240 1.70 -18.47 -11.54
CA ILE A 240 1.49 -17.01 -11.54
C ILE A 240 1.30 -16.48 -12.96
N ASP A 241 2.04 -16.96 -13.95
CA ASP A 241 1.92 -16.53 -15.34
C ASP A 241 0.54 -16.91 -15.92
N GLN A 242 -0.02 -18.07 -15.56
CA GLN A 242 -1.40 -18.43 -15.90
C GLN A 242 -2.42 -17.50 -15.26
N MET A 243 -2.30 -17.23 -13.95
CA MET A 243 -3.20 -16.31 -13.25
C MET A 243 -3.08 -14.87 -13.82
N LEU A 244 -1.87 -14.40 -14.15
CA LEU A 244 -1.65 -13.12 -14.80
C LEU A 244 -2.38 -13.03 -16.14
N SER A 245 -2.33 -14.08 -16.96
CA SER A 245 -3.01 -14.11 -18.26
C SER A 245 -4.53 -13.97 -18.10
N ILE A 246 -5.12 -14.71 -17.17
CA ILE A 246 -6.56 -14.65 -16.87
C ILE A 246 -6.96 -13.25 -16.37
N VAL A 247 -6.21 -12.71 -15.40
CA VAL A 247 -6.54 -11.41 -14.80
C VAL A 247 -6.30 -10.28 -15.78
N THR A 248 -5.30 -10.39 -16.66
CA THR A 248 -5.06 -9.42 -17.75
C THR A 248 -6.28 -9.32 -18.66
N ALA A 249 -6.77 -10.45 -19.17
CA ALA A 249 -7.95 -10.46 -20.03
C ALA A 249 -9.19 -9.90 -19.32
N ALA A 250 -9.41 -10.33 -18.06
CA ALA A 250 -10.51 -9.83 -17.25
C ALA A 250 -10.42 -8.32 -17.01
N THR A 251 -9.23 -7.79 -16.73
CA THR A 251 -9.02 -6.34 -16.50
C THR A 251 -9.33 -5.53 -17.75
N ILE A 252 -8.86 -5.98 -18.93
CA ILE A 252 -9.13 -5.30 -20.20
C ILE A 252 -10.62 -5.31 -20.51
N ILE A 253 -11.30 -6.46 -20.35
CA ILE A 253 -12.74 -6.58 -20.58
C ILE A 253 -13.52 -5.70 -19.59
N ALA A 254 -13.21 -5.76 -18.29
CA ALA A 254 -13.88 -4.96 -17.28
C ALA A 254 -13.72 -3.46 -17.55
N TYR A 255 -12.51 -3.01 -17.92
CA TYR A 255 -12.28 -1.61 -18.28
C TYR A 255 -13.06 -1.21 -19.54
N THR A 256 -13.08 -2.06 -20.57
CA THR A 256 -13.84 -1.81 -21.79
C THR A 256 -15.34 -1.67 -21.46
N LEU A 257 -15.89 -2.60 -20.67
CA LEU A 257 -17.30 -2.54 -20.23
C LEU A 257 -17.58 -1.28 -19.39
N PHE A 258 -16.65 -0.87 -18.52
CA PHE A 258 -16.75 0.38 -17.79
C PHE A 258 -16.90 1.57 -18.75
N THR A 259 -16.12 1.63 -19.86
CA THR A 259 -16.23 2.74 -20.83
C THR A 259 -17.55 2.78 -21.58
N PHE A 260 -18.24 1.64 -21.72
CA PHE A 260 -19.55 1.55 -22.38
C PHE A 260 -20.74 1.78 -21.43
N THR A 261 -20.57 1.52 -20.15
CA THR A 261 -21.69 1.53 -19.19
C THR A 261 -21.65 2.69 -18.22
N SER A 262 -20.52 3.37 -18.11
CA SER A 262 -20.38 4.50 -17.21
C SER A 262 -21.16 5.70 -17.73
N ARG A 263 -22.17 6.12 -16.97
CA ARG A 263 -22.93 7.35 -17.24
C ARG A 263 -22.15 8.63 -16.94
N THR A 264 -20.91 8.48 -16.51
CA THR A 264 -20.00 9.58 -16.24
C THR A 264 -19.78 10.48 -17.45
N MET A 265 -19.89 9.93 -18.67
CA MET A 265 -19.71 10.64 -19.94
C MET A 265 -20.78 10.25 -20.95
N PRO A 266 -21.03 11.09 -21.98
CA PRO A 266 -21.97 10.77 -23.04
C PRO A 266 -21.67 9.41 -23.68
N LEU A 267 -22.70 8.61 -23.84
CA LEU A 267 -22.64 7.33 -24.54
C LEU A 267 -23.09 7.45 -26.00
N GLU A 268 -23.83 8.51 -26.34
CA GLU A 268 -24.32 8.78 -27.68
C GLU A 268 -23.63 10.02 -28.28
N PRO A 269 -23.35 10.05 -29.61
CA PRO A 269 -23.56 8.96 -30.55
C PRO A 269 -22.56 7.82 -30.42
N TYR A 270 -21.47 8.02 -29.67
CA TYR A 270 -20.44 7.00 -29.36
C TYR A 270 -19.93 7.18 -27.93
N PRO A 271 -19.63 6.09 -27.21
CA PRO A 271 -19.04 6.20 -25.88
C PRO A 271 -17.61 6.75 -25.96
N VAL A 272 -17.46 8.04 -25.71
CA VAL A 272 -16.18 8.77 -25.91
C VAL A 272 -15.03 8.23 -25.05
N MET A 273 -15.32 7.61 -23.92
CA MET A 273 -14.32 6.94 -23.07
C MET A 273 -13.60 5.79 -23.78
N MET A 274 -14.18 5.19 -24.82
CA MET A 274 -13.54 4.10 -25.58
C MET A 274 -12.17 4.48 -26.15
N VAL A 275 -11.92 5.75 -26.44
CA VAL A 275 -10.63 6.19 -26.96
C VAL A 275 -9.47 5.90 -25.99
N THR A 276 -9.77 5.70 -24.71
CA THR A 276 -8.78 5.36 -23.69
C THR A 276 -8.43 3.88 -23.63
N VAL A 277 -9.26 3.00 -24.20
CA VAL A 277 -9.07 1.54 -24.17
C VAL A 277 -7.72 1.10 -24.77
N PRO A 278 -7.33 1.54 -25.98
CA PRO A 278 -6.02 1.20 -26.56
C PRO A 278 -4.84 1.62 -25.67
N ILE A 279 -4.95 2.77 -24.98
CA ILE A 279 -3.91 3.29 -24.09
C ILE A 279 -3.74 2.35 -22.89
N VAL A 280 -4.87 1.90 -22.30
CA VAL A 280 -4.86 0.96 -21.16
C VAL A 280 -4.31 -0.39 -21.59
N ILE A 281 -4.70 -0.92 -22.74
CA ILE A 281 -4.16 -2.18 -23.28
C ILE A 281 -2.65 -2.07 -23.45
N TYR A 282 -2.16 -0.97 -24.05
CA TYR A 282 -0.72 -0.75 -24.20
C TYR A 282 0.00 -0.71 -22.84
N ALA A 283 -0.54 0.01 -21.85
CA ALA A 283 0.06 0.10 -20.53
C ALA A 283 0.16 -1.27 -19.85
N ILE A 284 -0.91 -2.08 -19.92
CA ILE A 284 -0.94 -3.44 -19.36
C ILE A 284 0.08 -4.33 -20.09
N PHE A 285 0.12 -4.33 -21.42
CA PHE A 285 1.07 -5.14 -22.18
C PHE A 285 2.52 -4.67 -21.98
N ARG A 286 2.76 -3.35 -21.85
CA ARG A 286 4.08 -2.83 -21.51
C ARG A 286 4.52 -3.30 -20.13
N TYR A 287 3.65 -3.28 -19.14
CA TYR A 287 3.94 -3.80 -17.83
C TYR A 287 4.25 -5.31 -17.86
N LEU A 288 3.47 -6.13 -18.57
CA LEU A 288 3.74 -7.55 -18.78
C LEU A 288 5.11 -7.77 -19.43
N TYR A 289 5.44 -7.02 -20.48
CA TYR A 289 6.75 -7.09 -21.12
C TYR A 289 7.89 -6.84 -20.10
N LEU A 290 7.75 -5.81 -19.25
CA LEU A 290 8.77 -5.45 -18.26
C LEU A 290 8.98 -6.54 -17.23
N ILE A 291 7.91 -7.12 -16.67
CA ILE A 291 8.04 -8.17 -15.64
C ILE A 291 8.59 -9.49 -16.21
N HIS A 292 8.46 -9.73 -17.52
CA HIS A 292 9.01 -10.92 -18.16
C HIS A 292 10.45 -10.74 -18.65
N ARG A 293 10.85 -9.52 -19.03
CA ARG A 293 12.18 -9.25 -19.58
C ARG A 293 13.17 -8.72 -18.56
N GLN A 294 12.72 -7.96 -17.57
CA GLN A 294 13.59 -7.35 -16.57
C GLN A 294 13.43 -8.09 -15.25
N SER A 295 14.36 -8.96 -14.91
CA SER A 295 14.44 -9.68 -13.63
C SER A 295 14.58 -8.79 -12.38
N GLY A 296 14.49 -7.46 -12.51
CA GLY A 296 14.77 -6.49 -11.45
C GLY A 296 13.57 -5.70 -10.90
N GLY A 297 12.35 -5.97 -11.32
CA GLY A 297 11.17 -5.19 -10.94
C GLY A 297 10.58 -5.57 -9.58
N GLY A 298 11.21 -5.19 -8.49
CA GLY A 298 10.73 -5.54 -7.13
C GLY A 298 9.43 -4.85 -6.71
N SER A 299 9.04 -3.73 -7.31
CA SER A 299 7.76 -3.06 -7.03
C SER A 299 7.16 -2.42 -8.28
N PRO A 300 5.83 -2.52 -8.48
CA PRO A 300 5.14 -1.87 -9.59
C PRO A 300 5.40 -0.36 -9.66
N GLU A 301 5.49 0.30 -8.51
CA GLU A 301 5.74 1.74 -8.40
C GLU A 301 7.11 2.12 -8.99
N GLU A 302 8.14 1.30 -8.75
CA GLU A 302 9.48 1.53 -9.32
C GLU A 302 9.51 1.32 -10.83
N LEU A 303 8.77 0.34 -11.35
CA LEU A 303 8.68 0.09 -12.79
C LEU A 303 8.06 1.28 -13.52
N VAL A 304 6.96 1.82 -12.98
CA VAL A 304 6.30 3.00 -13.55
C VAL A 304 7.24 4.21 -13.59
N LEU A 305 8.05 4.41 -12.55
CA LEU A 305 8.99 5.55 -12.49
C LEU A 305 10.22 5.37 -13.38
N LYS A 306 10.65 4.15 -13.65
CA LYS A 306 11.88 3.85 -14.42
C LYS A 306 11.63 3.68 -15.91
N ASP A 307 10.44 3.21 -16.31
CA ASP A 307 10.10 2.95 -17.72
C ASP A 307 9.32 4.12 -18.30
N ILE A 308 9.99 4.93 -19.14
CA ILE A 308 9.37 6.10 -19.76
C ILE A 308 8.14 5.75 -20.62
N PRO A 309 8.12 4.70 -21.46
CA PRO A 309 6.92 4.34 -22.21
C PRO A 309 5.72 3.98 -21.33
N LEU A 310 5.92 3.27 -20.20
CA LEU A 310 4.86 2.95 -19.26
C LEU A 310 4.36 4.22 -18.56
N ALA A 311 5.25 5.06 -18.05
CA ALA A 311 4.89 6.34 -17.44
C ALA A 311 4.14 7.24 -18.43
N ALA A 312 4.60 7.35 -19.65
CA ALA A 312 3.96 8.14 -20.70
C ALA A 312 2.54 7.63 -21.03
N SER A 313 2.35 6.30 -21.07
CA SER A 313 1.01 5.74 -21.32
C SER A 313 0.03 6.05 -20.19
N ILE A 314 0.46 5.99 -18.92
CA ILE A 314 -0.36 6.34 -17.77
C ILE A 314 -0.69 7.85 -17.78
N LEU A 315 0.28 8.70 -18.07
CA LEU A 315 0.06 10.15 -18.20
C LEU A 315 -0.89 10.47 -19.36
N THR A 316 -0.70 9.84 -20.52
CA THR A 316 -1.57 10.03 -21.69
C THR A 316 -3.00 9.60 -21.37
N TRP A 317 -3.18 8.46 -20.68
CA TRP A 317 -4.49 8.02 -20.21
C TRP A 317 -5.13 9.07 -19.29
N GLY A 318 -4.40 9.52 -18.28
CA GLY A 318 -4.91 10.51 -17.31
C GLY A 318 -5.26 11.85 -17.98
N LEU A 319 -4.41 12.35 -18.89
CA LEU A 319 -4.68 13.58 -19.64
C LEU A 319 -5.88 13.41 -20.57
N THR A 320 -5.99 12.26 -21.27
CA THR A 320 -7.14 11.98 -22.13
C THR A 320 -8.43 11.96 -21.33
N VAL A 321 -8.46 11.25 -20.18
CA VAL A 321 -9.63 11.24 -19.28
C VAL A 321 -9.96 12.67 -18.81
N LEU A 322 -8.97 13.44 -18.40
CA LEU A 322 -9.18 14.84 -17.95
C LEU A 322 -9.76 15.72 -19.07
N VAL A 323 -9.21 15.62 -20.27
CA VAL A 323 -9.73 16.36 -21.45
C VAL A 323 -11.16 15.97 -21.77
N LEU A 324 -11.48 14.66 -21.70
CA LEU A 324 -12.84 14.17 -21.92
C LEU A 324 -13.79 14.67 -20.84
N LEU A 325 -13.37 14.67 -19.57
CA LEU A 325 -14.14 15.22 -18.45
C LEU A 325 -14.45 16.71 -18.64
N ILE A 326 -13.46 17.49 -19.03
CA ILE A 326 -13.63 18.94 -19.24
C ILE A 326 -14.50 19.22 -20.47
N ARG A 327 -14.34 18.47 -21.57
CA ARG A 327 -14.97 18.75 -22.87
C ARG A 327 -16.41 18.25 -22.96
N PHE A 328 -16.69 17.07 -22.41
CA PHE A 328 -17.97 16.38 -22.57
C PHE A 328 -18.83 16.34 -21.30
N ARG A 329 -18.31 16.88 -20.22
CA ARG A 329 -19.05 17.14 -18.97
C ARG A 329 -19.13 18.65 -18.75
N PRO A 330 -20.14 19.32 -19.33
CA PRO A 330 -20.32 20.77 -19.17
C PRO A 330 -20.63 21.20 -17.74
#